data_84218578abb53d23af40bd167abb377a
#
_entry.id   84218578abb53d23af40bd167abb377a
#
_cell.length_a   1.000
_cell.length_b   1.000
_cell.length_c   1.000
_cell.angle_alpha   90.00
_cell.angle_beta   90.00
_cell.angle_gamma   90.00
#
_symmetry.space_group_name_H-M   'P 1'
#
loop_
_entity.id
_entity.type
_entity.pdbx_description
1 polymer ?
#
loop_
_entity_poly.entity_id
_entity_poly.type
_entity_poly.pdbx_seq_one_letter_code
_entity_poly.pdbx_strand_id
1 'polypeptide(L)'
;MAASDKPAAREEKTIVRDISWCGVFNGANACMVDVKDGKMLRIRPARYYEQYTREEVKPWLMKARGKTFEPSEKSLIPPLSLGYKKRVYSPARIRYPMKRVDFDPQGERNPQNRGVSKYVRISWDEALDIVSSEMLRIKETYGPTAILNQSDQHGENKVVHGPHGCMRKLLNLFGGYTLQVRQPDSWEGWWWGAKHVWGCEPVGQQMPQKNLLYDISKNTELLLFWGCDQETTVWGWQGQLTSRLSYWWTELGIKQIYISPDVNYANAVHSDKWIPVLPNTDAALYLAIAYQWFKEGTYDKEYLKTHAYGVEHFEAYVMGEEDGIPKTPEWAAPITGVPARTIKALASEWAAKRTTICIGNGGPGIRGPYATEPARLQVICLAMQGLGKPGCNQSKMIEWGLLDNF
;
A
#
# COMPACT_ATOMS: atom_id res chain seq x y z
N MET A 1 -63.11 -18.95 8.12
CA MET A 1 -62.43 -17.67 7.74
C MET A 1 -60.97 -17.87 8.00
N ALA A 2 -60.17 -18.10 6.98
CA ALA A 2 -58.73 -18.27 7.09
C ALA A 2 -58.08 -16.87 7.16
N ALA A 3 -57.36 -16.61 8.23
CA ALA A 3 -56.58 -15.37 8.38
C ALA A 3 -55.48 -15.37 7.30
N SER A 4 -55.49 -14.39 6.43
CA SER A 4 -54.44 -14.19 5.45
C SER A 4 -53.20 -13.66 6.19
N ASP A 5 -52.22 -14.54 6.39
CA ASP A 5 -50.88 -14.14 6.76
C ASP A 5 -50.26 -13.29 5.62
N LYS A 6 -50.50 -11.98 5.68
CA LYS A 6 -49.68 -11.05 4.91
C LYS A 6 -48.29 -11.09 5.53
N PRO A 7 -47.24 -11.45 4.77
CA PRO A 7 -45.88 -11.34 5.32
C PRO A 7 -45.62 -9.92 5.78
N ALA A 8 -45.21 -9.78 7.02
CA ALA A 8 -44.83 -8.48 7.60
C ALA A 8 -43.92 -7.75 6.62
N ALA A 9 -44.23 -6.48 6.36
CA ALA A 9 -43.40 -5.63 5.49
C ALA A 9 -41.98 -5.65 6.03
N ARG A 10 -41.07 -6.26 5.30
CA ARG A 10 -39.71 -6.44 5.71
C ARG A 10 -39.00 -5.08 5.65
N GLU A 11 -38.55 -4.62 6.78
CA GLU A 11 -38.07 -3.29 7.02
C GLU A 11 -36.73 -3.04 6.31
N GLU A 12 -36.69 -2.04 5.46
CA GLU A 12 -35.45 -1.49 4.93
C GLU A 12 -34.81 -0.64 6.03
N LYS A 13 -33.54 -0.93 6.37
CA LYS A 13 -32.80 -0.19 7.40
C LYS A 13 -31.40 0.20 6.92
N THR A 14 -30.95 1.33 7.41
CA THR A 14 -29.58 1.78 7.24
C THR A 14 -28.79 1.50 8.51
N ILE A 15 -27.62 0.89 8.34
CA ILE A 15 -26.69 0.61 9.43
C ILE A 15 -25.34 1.23 9.11
N VAL A 16 -24.69 1.81 10.11
CA VAL A 16 -23.32 2.27 9.99
C VAL A 16 -22.37 1.10 10.15
N ARG A 17 -21.42 0.98 9.25
CA ARG A 17 -20.36 -0.03 9.28
C ARG A 17 -19.06 0.62 8.89
N ASP A 18 -17.98 -0.02 9.31
CA ASP A 18 -16.66 0.28 8.82
C ASP A 18 -16.39 -0.58 7.58
N ILE A 19 -15.96 0.08 6.51
CA ILE A 19 -15.31 -0.60 5.38
C ILE A 19 -13.83 -0.41 5.61
N SER A 20 -13.24 -1.29 6.38
CA SER A 20 -11.81 -1.30 6.52
C SER A 20 -11.16 -1.53 5.15
N TRP A 21 -9.96 -1.05 5.00
CA TRP A 21 -9.16 -1.29 3.82
C TRP A 21 -9.01 -2.79 3.57
N CYS A 22 -9.64 -3.29 2.52
CA CYS A 22 -9.59 -4.71 2.13
C CYS A 22 -9.84 -5.72 3.27
N GLY A 23 -10.43 -5.31 4.38
CA GLY A 23 -10.59 -6.15 5.56
C GLY A 23 -9.34 -6.30 6.42
N VAL A 24 -8.35 -5.46 6.24
CA VAL A 24 -7.02 -5.63 6.85
C VAL A 24 -6.89 -5.03 8.22
N PHE A 25 -7.38 -3.85 8.44
CA PHE A 25 -7.31 -3.18 9.73
C PHE A 25 -8.66 -2.62 10.15
N ASN A 26 -8.84 -2.35 11.41
CA ASN A 26 -9.95 -1.54 11.91
C ASN A 26 -9.80 -0.15 11.29
N GLY A 27 -10.26 0.00 10.07
CA GLY A 27 -10.10 1.23 9.31
C GLY A 27 -11.12 2.25 9.71
N ALA A 28 -10.78 3.49 9.58
CA ALA A 28 -11.64 4.62 9.85
C ALA A 28 -12.51 5.03 8.64
N ASN A 29 -12.97 4.06 7.85
CA ASN A 29 -13.81 4.31 6.67
C ASN A 29 -15.28 4.01 6.98
N ALA A 30 -15.90 4.83 7.83
CA ALA A 30 -17.29 4.69 8.12
C ALA A 30 -18.16 4.81 6.86
N CYS A 31 -19.09 3.89 6.70
CA CYS A 31 -20.06 3.90 5.62
C CYS A 31 -21.47 3.61 6.12
N MET A 32 -22.44 4.03 5.37
CA MET A 32 -23.83 3.69 5.56
C MET A 32 -24.19 2.54 4.63
N VAL A 33 -24.72 1.46 5.19
CA VAL A 33 -25.15 0.29 4.45
C VAL A 33 -26.66 0.16 4.55
N ASP A 34 -27.33 0.30 3.42
CA ASP A 34 -28.77 0.09 3.33
C ASP A 34 -29.03 -1.41 3.15
N VAL A 35 -29.84 -1.94 4.03
CA VAL A 35 -30.14 -3.40 4.12
C VAL A 35 -31.64 -3.61 4.03
N LYS A 36 -32.03 -4.57 3.21
CA LYS A 36 -33.40 -5.08 3.12
C LYS A 36 -33.39 -6.59 3.12
N ASP A 37 -34.22 -7.21 3.92
CA ASP A 37 -34.33 -8.67 4.02
C ASP A 37 -32.99 -9.37 4.29
N GLY A 38 -32.13 -8.74 5.11
CA GLY A 38 -30.80 -9.27 5.40
C GLY A 38 -29.77 -9.11 4.27
N LYS A 39 -30.13 -8.47 3.16
CA LYS A 39 -29.23 -8.24 2.02
C LYS A 39 -28.84 -6.78 1.89
N MET A 40 -27.58 -6.53 1.62
CA MET A 40 -27.09 -5.19 1.32
C MET A 40 -27.67 -4.72 -0.03
N LEU A 41 -28.36 -3.59 -0.02
CA LEU A 41 -28.82 -2.92 -1.23
C LEU A 41 -27.74 -2.04 -1.81
N ARG A 42 -27.13 -1.20 -0.98
CA ARG A 42 -26.06 -0.27 -1.37
C ARG A 42 -25.18 0.10 -0.18
N ILE A 43 -23.98 0.55 -0.51
CA ILE A 43 -23.00 1.11 0.41
C ILE A 43 -22.79 2.56 -0.03
N ARG A 44 -22.83 3.50 0.92
CA ARG A 44 -22.69 4.93 0.65
C ARG A 44 -21.86 5.61 1.73
N PRO A 45 -21.28 6.80 1.47
CA PRO A 45 -20.56 7.55 2.48
C PRO A 45 -21.37 7.80 3.74
N ALA A 46 -20.77 7.71 4.90
CA ALA A 46 -21.35 8.21 6.12
C ALA A 46 -21.34 9.76 6.09
N ARG A 47 -22.44 10.36 6.48
CA ARG A 47 -22.62 11.79 6.51
C ARG A 47 -22.67 12.24 7.96
N TYR A 48 -21.58 12.78 8.46
CA TYR A 48 -21.46 13.17 9.85
C TYR A 48 -22.40 14.32 10.21
N TYR A 49 -22.64 15.24 9.27
CA TYR A 49 -23.55 16.39 9.44
C TYR A 49 -25.02 15.98 9.62
N GLU A 50 -25.40 14.75 9.33
CA GLU A 50 -26.74 14.23 9.63
C GLU A 50 -26.90 13.81 11.10
N GLN A 51 -25.81 13.66 11.84
CA GLN A 51 -25.81 13.15 13.22
C GLN A 51 -25.13 14.08 14.22
N TYR A 52 -24.25 14.95 13.78
CA TYR A 52 -23.44 15.83 14.62
C TYR A 52 -23.39 17.23 14.04
N THR A 53 -23.39 18.23 14.93
CA THR A 53 -23.09 19.59 14.54
C THR A 53 -21.61 19.79 14.28
N ARG A 54 -21.25 20.86 13.59
CA ARG A 54 -19.86 21.22 13.34
C ARG A 54 -19.09 21.50 14.64
N GLU A 55 -19.74 22.08 15.62
CA GLU A 55 -19.19 22.36 16.95
C GLU A 55 -18.86 21.08 17.71
N GLU A 56 -19.63 20.01 17.53
CA GLU A 56 -19.35 18.69 18.11
C GLU A 56 -18.21 17.97 17.41
N VAL A 57 -18.18 18.03 16.07
CA VAL A 57 -17.13 17.35 15.26
C VAL A 57 -15.78 18.05 15.42
N LYS A 58 -15.76 19.37 15.58
CA LYS A 58 -14.55 20.20 15.68
C LYS A 58 -13.49 19.83 14.64
N PRO A 59 -13.79 19.93 13.33
CA PRO A 59 -12.85 19.52 12.30
C PRO A 59 -11.57 20.36 12.38
N TRP A 60 -10.43 19.70 12.21
CA TRP A 60 -9.17 20.40 12.14
C TRP A 60 -9.04 21.18 10.82
N LEU A 61 -8.33 22.29 10.87
CA LEU A 61 -8.09 23.15 9.71
C LEU A 61 -6.60 23.28 9.43
N MET A 62 -6.24 23.31 8.16
CA MET A 62 -4.88 23.60 7.74
C MET A 62 -4.85 24.83 6.83
N LYS A 63 -3.92 25.75 7.08
CA LYS A 63 -3.76 26.96 6.29
C LYS A 63 -2.40 26.99 5.62
N ALA A 64 -2.37 27.21 4.32
CA ALA A 64 -1.15 27.38 3.54
C ALA A 64 -1.43 28.25 2.31
N ARG A 65 -0.47 29.04 1.90
CA ARG A 65 -0.51 29.86 0.66
C ARG A 65 -1.81 30.68 0.52
N GLY A 66 -2.30 31.23 1.61
CA GLY A 66 -3.53 32.03 1.61
C GLY A 66 -4.84 31.25 1.50
N LYS A 67 -4.79 29.93 1.47
CA LYS A 67 -5.97 29.05 1.42
C LYS A 67 -6.14 28.29 2.72
N THR A 68 -7.36 27.82 2.97
CA THR A 68 -7.71 27.00 4.13
C THR A 68 -8.26 25.66 3.66
N PHE A 69 -7.64 24.59 4.09
CA PHE A 69 -8.16 23.23 3.94
C PHE A 69 -9.11 22.92 5.08
N GLU A 70 -10.26 22.39 4.70
CA GLU A 70 -11.30 21.96 5.61
C GLU A 70 -11.73 20.54 5.23
N PRO A 71 -11.66 19.57 6.14
CA PRO A 71 -12.07 18.21 5.83
C PRO A 71 -13.58 18.15 5.57
N SER A 72 -13.97 17.34 4.61
CA SER A 72 -15.37 17.07 4.31
C SER A 72 -16.07 16.41 5.51
N GLU A 73 -17.28 16.82 5.81
CA GLU A 73 -18.12 16.24 6.86
C GLU A 73 -18.80 14.92 6.44
N LYS A 74 -18.33 14.31 5.39
CA LYS A 74 -18.73 12.96 4.98
C LYS A 74 -17.50 12.09 4.79
N SER A 75 -17.65 10.79 5.05
CA SER A 75 -16.57 9.84 4.76
C SER A 75 -16.35 9.71 3.25
N LEU A 76 -15.14 9.37 2.87
CA LEU A 76 -14.82 8.92 1.52
C LEU A 76 -14.85 7.39 1.49
N ILE A 77 -15.34 6.82 0.41
CA ILE A 77 -15.37 5.37 0.23
C ILE A 77 -14.42 5.02 -0.91
N PRO A 78 -13.38 4.21 -0.65
CA PRO A 78 -12.48 3.78 -1.71
C PRO A 78 -13.25 3.07 -2.82
N PRO A 79 -12.98 3.33 -4.09
CA PRO A 79 -13.71 2.73 -5.22
C PRO A 79 -13.76 1.20 -5.17
N LEU A 80 -12.67 0.54 -4.77
CA LEU A 80 -12.60 -0.90 -4.64
C LEU A 80 -13.54 -1.47 -3.56
N SER A 81 -13.85 -0.69 -2.52
CA SER A 81 -14.78 -1.09 -1.46
C SER A 81 -16.21 -1.29 -1.99
N LEU A 82 -16.58 -0.57 -3.04
CA LEU A 82 -17.89 -0.73 -3.70
C LEU A 82 -18.05 -2.10 -4.35
N GLY A 83 -16.95 -2.78 -4.65
CA GLY A 83 -16.94 -4.16 -5.14
C GLY A 83 -17.34 -5.20 -4.09
N TYR A 84 -17.29 -4.88 -2.80
CA TYR A 84 -17.57 -5.85 -1.73
C TYR A 84 -18.96 -6.44 -1.79
N LYS A 85 -19.97 -5.66 -2.13
CA LYS A 85 -21.32 -6.16 -2.33
C LYS A 85 -21.34 -7.28 -3.40
N LYS A 86 -20.68 -7.06 -4.54
CA LYS A 86 -20.59 -8.07 -5.61
C LYS A 86 -19.84 -9.30 -5.13
N ARG A 87 -18.78 -9.15 -4.39
CA ARG A 87 -17.97 -10.25 -3.84
C ARG A 87 -18.78 -11.10 -2.85
N VAL A 88 -19.52 -10.46 -1.94
CA VAL A 88 -20.33 -11.15 -0.94
C VAL A 88 -21.42 -12.00 -1.59
N TYR A 89 -22.03 -11.51 -2.67
CA TYR A 89 -23.13 -12.19 -3.37
C TYR A 89 -22.68 -12.90 -4.65
N SER A 90 -21.40 -13.04 -4.87
CA SER A 90 -20.88 -13.77 -6.03
C SER A 90 -21.28 -15.24 -5.98
N PRO A 91 -21.79 -15.83 -7.06
CA PRO A 91 -22.08 -17.26 -7.13
C PRO A 91 -20.80 -18.10 -7.04
N ALA A 92 -19.64 -17.55 -7.39
CA ALA A 92 -18.33 -18.21 -7.28
C ALA A 92 -17.75 -18.19 -5.86
N ARG A 93 -18.40 -17.51 -4.91
CA ARG A 93 -17.91 -17.46 -3.53
C ARG A 93 -18.03 -18.83 -2.87
N ILE A 94 -16.93 -19.32 -2.31
CA ILE A 94 -16.92 -20.54 -1.48
C ILE A 94 -17.68 -20.25 -0.18
N ARG A 95 -18.72 -21.05 0.10
CA ARG A 95 -19.62 -20.87 1.27
C ARG A 95 -19.55 -22.03 2.26
N TYR A 96 -18.93 -23.11 1.88
CA TYR A 96 -18.85 -24.35 2.65
C TYR A 96 -17.46 -24.94 2.54
N PRO A 97 -17.06 -25.82 3.47
CA PRO A 97 -15.88 -26.64 3.29
C PRO A 97 -15.98 -27.47 2.00
N MET A 98 -14.90 -27.50 1.26
CA MET A 98 -14.82 -28.21 -0.02
C MET A 98 -13.60 -29.13 -0.01
N LYS A 99 -13.78 -30.36 -0.48
CA LYS A 99 -12.72 -31.36 -0.65
C LYS A 99 -12.58 -31.70 -2.14
N ARG A 100 -11.36 -31.92 -2.63
CA ARG A 100 -11.17 -32.49 -3.97
C ARG A 100 -11.79 -33.87 -4.04
N VAL A 101 -12.46 -34.20 -5.13
CA VAL A 101 -13.14 -35.48 -5.29
C VAL A 101 -12.21 -36.69 -5.27
N ASP A 102 -10.97 -36.49 -5.64
CA ASP A 102 -9.91 -37.48 -5.72
C ASP A 102 -8.87 -37.40 -4.58
N PHE A 103 -9.20 -36.71 -3.50
CA PHE A 103 -8.36 -36.64 -2.30
C PHE A 103 -8.92 -37.53 -1.20
N ASP A 104 -8.15 -38.54 -0.82
CA ASP A 104 -8.39 -39.35 0.35
C ASP A 104 -7.22 -39.19 1.34
N PRO A 105 -7.45 -38.62 2.56
CA PRO A 105 -6.38 -38.47 3.55
C PRO A 105 -5.81 -39.79 4.04
N GLN A 106 -6.56 -40.89 3.99
CA GLN A 106 -6.14 -42.24 4.39
C GLN A 106 -5.66 -43.09 3.21
N GLY A 107 -5.82 -42.61 1.97
CA GLY A 107 -5.46 -43.31 0.75
C GLY A 107 -4.73 -42.41 -0.25
N GLU A 108 -5.27 -42.35 -1.45
CA GLU A 108 -4.67 -41.59 -2.55
C GLU A 108 -4.89 -40.09 -2.40
N ARG A 109 -3.82 -39.34 -2.22
CA ARG A 109 -3.86 -37.89 -2.01
C ARG A 109 -3.82 -37.07 -3.30
N ASN A 110 -3.36 -37.65 -4.37
CA ASN A 110 -3.34 -37.10 -5.72
C ASN A 110 -2.84 -35.64 -5.78
N PRO A 111 -1.64 -35.31 -5.23
CA PRO A 111 -1.14 -33.93 -5.21
C PRO A 111 -0.93 -33.37 -6.62
N GLN A 112 -0.65 -34.21 -7.61
CA GLN A 112 -0.50 -33.84 -9.02
C GLN A 112 -1.76 -33.25 -9.63
N ASN A 113 -2.94 -33.53 -9.04
CA ASN A 113 -4.23 -33.06 -9.52
C ASN A 113 -4.68 -31.73 -8.88
N ARG A 114 -3.80 -31.06 -8.13
CA ARG A 114 -4.11 -29.70 -7.61
C ARG A 114 -4.37 -28.75 -8.77
N GLY A 115 -5.49 -28.01 -8.65
CA GLY A 115 -5.93 -27.08 -9.70
C GLY A 115 -6.67 -27.72 -10.87
N VAL A 116 -6.70 -29.05 -10.98
CA VAL A 116 -7.38 -29.81 -12.04
C VAL A 116 -8.64 -30.50 -11.53
N SER A 117 -8.56 -31.12 -10.35
CA SER A 117 -9.66 -31.85 -9.74
C SER A 117 -10.86 -30.95 -9.47
N LYS A 118 -12.03 -31.55 -9.60
CA LYS A 118 -13.29 -30.94 -9.11
C LYS A 118 -13.35 -31.03 -7.60
N TYR A 119 -14.31 -30.29 -7.01
CA TYR A 119 -14.54 -30.24 -5.58
C TYR A 119 -15.93 -30.70 -5.23
N VAL A 120 -16.06 -31.35 -4.08
CA VAL A 120 -17.33 -31.74 -3.46
C VAL A 120 -17.48 -31.03 -2.12
N ARG A 121 -18.70 -30.62 -1.78
CA ARG A 121 -19.01 -30.07 -0.46
C ARG A 121 -18.94 -31.16 0.59
N ILE A 122 -18.30 -30.85 1.72
CA ILE A 122 -18.25 -31.69 2.91
C ILE A 122 -18.81 -30.94 4.12
N SER A 123 -19.06 -31.64 5.21
CA SER A 123 -19.44 -31.03 6.48
C SER A 123 -18.25 -30.34 7.16
N TRP A 124 -18.55 -29.50 8.14
CA TRP A 124 -17.49 -28.93 8.98
C TRP A 124 -16.82 -29.99 9.85
N ASP A 125 -17.58 -30.98 10.32
CA ASP A 125 -17.03 -32.07 11.12
C ASP A 125 -16.04 -32.89 10.30
N GLU A 126 -16.41 -33.31 9.09
CA GLU A 126 -15.50 -34.00 8.17
C GLU A 126 -14.24 -33.15 7.87
N ALA A 127 -14.40 -31.84 7.65
CA ALA A 127 -13.28 -30.95 7.38
C ALA A 127 -12.32 -30.84 8.57
N LEU A 128 -12.86 -30.72 9.78
CA LEU A 128 -12.07 -30.65 11.02
C LEU A 128 -11.37 -31.97 11.32
N ASP A 129 -12.03 -33.10 11.10
CA ASP A 129 -11.43 -34.42 11.28
C ASP A 129 -10.26 -34.64 10.31
N ILE A 130 -10.42 -34.26 9.05
CA ILE A 130 -9.33 -34.33 8.06
C ILE A 130 -8.15 -33.44 8.49
N VAL A 131 -8.41 -32.18 8.86
CA VAL A 131 -7.34 -31.25 9.22
C VAL A 131 -6.61 -31.71 10.47
N SER A 132 -7.35 -32.09 11.53
CA SER A 132 -6.74 -32.50 12.79
C SER A 132 -5.94 -33.80 12.67
N SER A 133 -6.49 -34.79 11.97
CA SER A 133 -5.78 -36.06 11.73
C SER A 133 -4.50 -35.87 10.90
N GLU A 134 -4.55 -35.01 9.87
CA GLU A 134 -3.35 -34.70 9.08
C GLU A 134 -2.28 -33.93 9.87
N MET A 135 -2.71 -32.99 10.70
CA MET A 135 -1.77 -32.29 11.60
C MET A 135 -1.11 -33.27 12.57
N LEU A 136 -1.87 -34.18 13.17
CA LEU A 136 -1.33 -35.22 14.06
C LEU A 136 -0.35 -36.12 13.31
N ARG A 137 -0.75 -36.63 12.16
CA ARG A 137 0.13 -37.47 11.32
C ARG A 137 1.44 -36.75 10.99
N ILE A 138 1.42 -35.48 10.60
CA ILE A 138 2.64 -34.71 10.29
C ILE A 138 3.50 -34.59 11.56
N LYS A 139 2.89 -34.25 12.68
CA LYS A 139 3.61 -34.13 13.96
C LYS A 139 4.29 -35.44 14.36
N GLU A 140 3.57 -36.57 14.27
CA GLU A 140 4.07 -37.90 14.66
C GLU A 140 5.16 -38.39 13.71
N THR A 141 5.02 -38.11 12.41
CA THR A 141 5.96 -38.60 11.39
C THR A 141 7.21 -37.75 11.28
N TYR A 142 7.07 -36.42 11.35
CA TYR A 142 8.17 -35.48 11.02
C TYR A 142 8.48 -34.48 12.15
N GLY A 143 7.71 -34.51 13.22
CA GLY A 143 7.78 -33.51 14.29
C GLY A 143 6.98 -32.23 14.03
N PRO A 144 6.73 -31.43 15.07
CA PRO A 144 5.88 -30.25 14.97
C PRO A 144 6.46 -29.14 14.08
N THR A 145 7.78 -29.08 13.95
CA THR A 145 8.46 -28.09 13.08
C THR A 145 8.24 -28.30 11.59
N ALA A 146 7.70 -29.46 11.18
CA ALA A 146 7.27 -29.70 9.80
C ALA A 146 5.99 -28.92 9.44
N ILE A 147 5.33 -28.30 10.40
CA ILE A 147 4.19 -27.40 10.19
C ILE A 147 4.71 -25.98 10.04
N LEU A 148 4.58 -25.40 8.85
CA LEU A 148 4.91 -24.00 8.59
C LEU A 148 3.71 -23.11 8.88
N ASN A 149 3.85 -22.19 9.82
CA ASN A 149 2.89 -21.12 10.04
C ASN A 149 3.33 -19.85 9.30
N GLN A 150 2.68 -19.60 8.18
CA GLN A 150 2.78 -18.33 7.46
C GLN A 150 1.86 -17.31 8.12
N SER A 151 2.25 -16.83 9.28
CA SER A 151 1.60 -15.73 9.95
C SER A 151 2.28 -14.42 9.56
N ASP A 152 1.84 -13.31 9.97
CA ASP A 152 2.30 -11.99 9.57
C ASP A 152 1.59 -11.48 8.31
N GLN A 153 0.38 -11.95 8.13
CA GLN A 153 -0.51 -11.56 7.04
C GLN A 153 -1.47 -10.49 7.49
N HIS A 154 -1.88 -9.68 6.56
CA HIS A 154 -3.04 -8.82 6.73
C HIS A 154 -4.31 -9.62 6.39
N GLY A 155 -5.38 -9.38 7.04
CA GLY A 155 -6.61 -10.13 6.92
C GLY A 155 -7.18 -10.47 8.28
N GLU A 156 -6.56 -9.91 9.28
CA GLU A 156 -7.01 -10.00 10.64
C GLU A 156 -8.37 -9.36 10.78
N ASN A 157 -9.33 -10.20 10.76
CA ASN A 157 -10.66 -9.85 11.19
C ASN A 157 -10.78 -10.09 12.68
N LYS A 158 -10.02 -9.38 13.49
CA LYS A 158 -9.99 -9.54 14.94
C LYS A 158 -9.16 -10.76 15.38
N VAL A 159 -9.29 -11.11 16.65
CA VAL A 159 -8.46 -12.11 17.36
C VAL A 159 -8.53 -13.50 16.73
N VAL A 160 -9.72 -13.93 16.28
CA VAL A 160 -9.93 -15.30 15.78
C VAL A 160 -9.23 -15.55 14.45
N HIS A 161 -9.26 -14.56 13.55
CA HIS A 161 -8.64 -14.65 12.24
C HIS A 161 -7.25 -14.00 12.19
N GLY A 162 -6.82 -13.44 13.32
CA GLY A 162 -5.52 -12.79 13.39
C GLY A 162 -4.39 -13.81 13.25
N PRO A 163 -3.44 -13.59 12.36
CA PRO A 163 -2.30 -14.51 12.20
C PRO A 163 -1.43 -14.57 13.45
N HIS A 164 -1.46 -13.52 14.26
CA HIS A 164 -0.72 -13.43 15.54
C HIS A 164 -1.52 -13.97 16.74
N GLY A 165 -2.77 -14.34 16.53
CA GLY A 165 -3.70 -14.73 17.59
C GLY A 165 -3.88 -16.24 17.76
N CYS A 166 -5.10 -16.71 17.48
CA CYS A 166 -5.52 -18.09 17.78
C CYS A 166 -4.68 -19.17 17.09
N MET A 167 -4.21 -18.92 15.84
CA MET A 167 -3.39 -19.90 15.13
C MET A 167 -2.06 -20.18 15.87
N ARG A 168 -1.34 -19.14 16.25
CA ARG A 168 -0.08 -19.29 16.99
C ARG A 168 -0.30 -19.95 18.35
N LYS A 169 -1.40 -19.59 19.02
CA LYS A 169 -1.76 -20.24 20.28
C LYS A 169 -2.04 -21.73 20.11
N LEU A 170 -2.83 -22.09 19.09
CA LEU A 170 -3.09 -23.50 18.77
C LEU A 170 -1.79 -24.26 18.50
N LEU A 171 -0.92 -23.73 17.63
CA LEU A 171 0.31 -24.42 17.24
C LEU A 171 1.32 -24.51 18.40
N ASN A 172 1.36 -23.53 19.30
CA ASN A 172 2.15 -23.61 20.52
C ASN A 172 1.64 -24.74 21.45
N LEU A 173 0.32 -24.83 21.64
CA LEU A 173 -0.29 -25.91 22.42
C LEU A 173 -0.12 -27.27 21.72
N PHE A 174 -0.02 -27.28 20.41
CA PHE A 174 0.21 -28.48 19.61
C PHE A 174 1.65 -29.03 19.73
N GLY A 175 2.57 -28.24 20.24
CA GLY A 175 3.96 -28.65 20.51
C GLY A 175 5.01 -27.93 19.65
N GLY A 176 4.63 -26.89 18.94
CA GLY A 176 5.52 -26.06 18.14
C GLY A 176 5.24 -26.07 16.63
N TYR A 177 6.00 -25.28 15.92
CA TYR A 177 5.86 -25.07 14.47
C TYR A 177 7.06 -24.27 13.94
N THR A 178 7.22 -24.25 12.63
CA THR A 178 8.14 -23.32 11.95
C THR A 178 7.39 -22.02 11.68
N LEU A 179 7.92 -20.92 12.16
CA LEU A 179 7.33 -19.59 11.97
C LEU A 179 8.01 -18.88 10.81
N GLN A 180 7.24 -18.42 9.85
CA GLN A 180 7.69 -17.39 8.92
C GLN A 180 7.60 -16.04 9.62
N VAL A 181 8.75 -15.40 9.86
CA VAL A 181 8.83 -14.18 10.67
C VAL A 181 8.43 -12.95 9.89
N ARG A 182 8.72 -12.91 8.58
CA ARG A 182 8.39 -11.79 7.70
C ARG A 182 7.90 -12.28 6.35
N GLN A 183 7.17 -11.42 5.70
CA GLN A 183 6.77 -11.60 4.31
C GLN A 183 7.74 -10.87 3.41
N PRO A 184 8.44 -11.56 2.54
CA PRO A 184 9.40 -10.93 1.65
C PRO A 184 8.77 -10.12 0.50
N ASP A 185 7.46 -10.06 0.41
CA ASP A 185 6.69 -9.50 -0.71
C ASP A 185 5.89 -8.25 -0.37
N SER A 186 5.83 -7.85 0.89
CA SER A 186 5.05 -6.67 1.27
C SER A 186 5.97 -5.48 1.43
N TRP A 187 6.38 -4.84 2.16
CA TRP A 187 7.23 -3.65 2.26
C TRP A 187 8.74 -3.94 2.19
N GLU A 188 9.16 -5.14 1.86
CA GLU A 188 10.53 -5.58 2.05
C GLU A 188 11.54 -4.83 1.18
N GLY A 189 11.17 -4.48 -0.04
CA GLY A 189 12.02 -3.62 -0.86
C GLY A 189 12.35 -2.30 -0.17
N TRP A 190 11.33 -1.65 0.39
CA TRP A 190 11.49 -0.43 1.15
C TRP A 190 12.25 -0.64 2.47
N TRP A 191 11.87 -1.63 3.25
CA TRP A 191 12.49 -1.89 4.54
C TRP A 191 13.95 -2.29 4.42
N TRP A 192 14.28 -3.16 3.47
CA TRP A 192 15.64 -3.55 3.21
C TRP A 192 16.41 -2.54 2.38
N GLY A 193 15.85 -2.06 1.28
CA GLY A 193 16.51 -1.13 0.40
C GLY A 193 16.79 0.21 1.08
N ALA A 194 15.76 0.90 1.55
CA ALA A 194 15.92 2.19 2.19
C ALA A 194 16.77 2.12 3.47
N LYS A 195 16.66 1.03 4.22
CA LYS A 195 17.48 0.78 5.42
C LYS A 195 18.98 0.85 5.14
N HIS A 196 19.43 0.31 4.02
CA HIS A 196 20.84 0.33 3.65
C HIS A 196 21.37 1.73 3.31
N VAL A 197 20.49 2.66 3.01
CA VAL A 197 20.83 4.07 2.80
C VAL A 197 20.67 4.89 4.07
N TRP A 198 19.55 4.70 4.78
CA TRP A 198 19.27 5.41 6.02
C TRP A 198 20.13 4.97 7.22
N GLY A 199 20.71 3.79 7.18
CA GLY A 199 21.38 3.15 8.33
C GLY A 199 20.44 2.65 9.42
N CYS A 200 19.15 2.80 9.24
CA CYS A 200 18.12 2.33 10.17
C CYS A 200 16.86 1.92 9.41
N GLU A 201 16.00 1.15 10.05
CA GLU A 201 14.73 0.76 9.47
C GLU A 201 13.73 1.93 9.47
N PRO A 202 13.37 2.48 8.29
CA PRO A 202 12.54 3.69 8.25
C PRO A 202 11.10 3.47 8.70
N VAL A 203 10.60 2.23 8.70
CA VAL A 203 9.23 1.91 9.12
C VAL A 203 9.11 1.81 10.63
N GLY A 204 10.08 1.20 11.31
CA GLY A 204 10.08 1.10 12.76
C GLY A 204 10.40 2.43 13.44
N GLN A 205 11.06 3.32 12.74
CA GLN A 205 11.33 4.69 13.17
C GLN A 205 10.44 5.66 12.41
N GLN A 206 9.17 5.47 12.51
CA GLN A 206 8.24 6.38 11.88
C GLN A 206 8.44 7.76 12.43
N MET A 207 9.07 8.53 11.61
CA MET A 207 9.49 9.86 11.94
C MET A 207 8.30 10.65 12.44
N PRO A 208 8.45 11.48 13.44
CA PRO A 208 7.41 12.41 13.83
C PRO A 208 7.06 13.27 12.63
N GLN A 209 6.08 12.83 11.89
CA GLN A 209 5.63 13.48 10.66
C GLN A 209 4.68 14.65 10.94
N LYS A 210 4.65 15.09 12.18
CA LYS A 210 3.74 16.13 12.68
C LYS A 210 3.74 17.39 11.83
N ASN A 211 4.88 17.76 11.27
CA ASN A 211 5.01 18.95 10.45
C ASN A 211 5.10 18.68 8.96
N LEU A 212 5.15 17.41 8.53
CA LEU A 212 5.38 17.05 7.14
C LEU A 212 4.29 17.60 6.22
N LEU A 213 3.02 17.43 6.57
CA LEU A 213 1.90 17.95 5.80
C LEU A 213 1.92 19.46 5.67
N TYR A 214 2.28 20.13 6.76
CA TYR A 214 2.38 21.57 6.78
C TYR A 214 3.56 22.02 5.91
N ASP A 215 4.70 21.37 6.04
CA ASP A 215 5.89 21.66 5.24
C ASP A 215 5.63 21.45 3.75
N ILE A 216 5.05 20.33 3.36
CA ILE A 216 4.67 20.07 1.96
C ILE A 216 3.72 21.17 1.47
N SER A 217 2.67 21.45 2.20
CA SER A 217 1.68 22.44 1.80
C SER A 217 2.24 23.84 1.67
N LYS A 218 3.22 24.18 2.51
CA LYS A 218 3.84 25.51 2.54
C LYS A 218 4.98 25.65 1.54
N ASN A 219 5.87 24.66 1.47
CA ASN A 219 7.20 24.83 0.89
C ASN A 219 7.43 24.00 -0.39
N THR A 220 6.76 22.86 -0.59
CA THR A 220 6.98 21.99 -1.75
C THR A 220 6.45 22.65 -3.03
N GLU A 221 7.23 22.60 -4.10
CA GLU A 221 6.90 23.16 -5.42
C GLU A 221 6.59 22.10 -6.45
N LEU A 222 7.10 20.88 -6.23
CA LEU A 222 6.88 19.73 -7.08
C LEU A 222 6.60 18.48 -6.23
N LEU A 223 5.50 17.81 -6.53
CA LEU A 223 5.17 16.49 -6.00
C LEU A 223 5.43 15.42 -7.06
N LEU A 224 6.28 14.46 -6.75
CA LEU A 224 6.49 13.27 -7.56
C LEU A 224 5.74 12.10 -6.93
N PHE A 225 4.61 11.71 -7.51
CA PHE A 225 3.88 10.51 -7.12
C PHE A 225 4.46 9.32 -7.87
N TRP A 226 5.34 8.59 -7.21
CA TRP A 226 6.09 7.51 -7.83
C TRP A 226 5.54 6.15 -7.39
N GLY A 227 4.84 5.48 -8.29
CA GLY A 227 4.15 4.23 -7.99
C GLY A 227 3.06 4.38 -6.91
N CYS A 228 2.34 5.49 -6.93
CA CYS A 228 1.36 5.85 -5.91
C CYS A 228 -0.01 6.09 -6.53
N ASP A 229 -1.03 5.41 -6.01
CA ASP A 229 -2.44 5.67 -6.29
C ASP A 229 -3.19 5.85 -4.98
N GLN A 230 -3.31 7.07 -4.53
CA GLN A 230 -3.95 7.42 -3.26
C GLN A 230 -5.47 7.48 -3.35
N GLU A 231 -6.05 7.32 -4.53
CA GLU A 231 -7.50 7.31 -4.70
C GLU A 231 -8.11 5.92 -4.63
N THR A 232 -7.47 4.91 -5.24
CA THR A 232 -7.99 3.53 -5.25
C THR A 232 -7.30 2.63 -4.25
N THR A 233 -6.03 2.85 -4.01
CA THR A 233 -5.21 2.09 -3.05
C THR A 233 -5.04 2.87 -1.75
N VAL A 234 -6.12 3.50 -1.32
CA VAL A 234 -6.14 4.22 -0.05
C VAL A 234 -6.04 3.21 1.08
N TRP A 235 -4.98 3.34 1.83
CA TRP A 235 -4.67 2.46 2.92
C TRP A 235 -4.55 3.22 4.25
N GLY A 236 -4.89 2.57 5.33
CA GLY A 236 -4.65 3.09 6.66
C GLY A 236 -5.86 3.64 7.39
N TRP A 237 -5.61 4.03 8.61
CA TRP A 237 -6.60 4.29 9.66
C TRP A 237 -7.23 5.69 9.60
N GLN A 238 -6.94 6.45 8.59
CA GLN A 238 -7.14 7.90 8.61
C GLN A 238 -8.24 8.37 7.66
N GLY A 239 -9.22 7.53 7.39
CA GLY A 239 -10.41 7.93 6.63
C GLY A 239 -10.10 8.51 5.25
N GLN A 240 -9.13 7.93 4.54
CA GLN A 240 -8.70 8.39 3.23
C GLN A 240 -8.11 9.80 3.24
N LEU A 241 -7.34 10.11 4.27
CA LEU A 241 -6.71 11.41 4.40
C LEU A 241 -5.82 11.73 3.18
N THR A 242 -5.14 10.73 2.63
CA THR A 242 -4.24 10.91 1.48
C THR A 242 -4.95 11.41 0.23
N SER A 243 -6.14 10.89 -0.08
CA SER A 243 -7.00 11.43 -1.13
C SER A 243 -7.33 12.89 -0.88
N ARG A 244 -7.76 13.21 0.33
CA ARG A 244 -8.13 14.59 0.70
C ARG A 244 -6.96 15.55 0.57
N LEU A 245 -5.76 15.11 0.95
CA LEU A 245 -4.53 15.89 0.81
C LEU A 245 -4.14 16.11 -0.64
N SER A 246 -4.33 15.13 -1.51
CA SER A 246 -4.06 15.29 -2.94
C SER A 246 -4.93 16.38 -3.54
N TYR A 247 -6.22 16.43 -3.20
CA TYR A 247 -7.09 17.55 -3.59
C TYR A 247 -6.60 18.89 -3.04
N TRP A 248 -6.21 18.91 -1.78
CA TRP A 248 -5.68 20.11 -1.15
C TRP A 248 -4.43 20.63 -1.86
N TRP A 249 -3.48 19.76 -2.18
CA TRP A 249 -2.26 20.15 -2.89
C TRP A 249 -2.54 20.59 -4.33
N THR A 250 -3.53 20.01 -4.97
CA THR A 250 -4.03 20.50 -6.27
C THR A 250 -4.59 21.92 -6.14
N GLU A 251 -5.41 22.18 -5.14
CA GLU A 251 -5.96 23.52 -4.88
C GLU A 251 -4.87 24.55 -4.55
N LEU A 252 -3.79 24.13 -3.86
CA LEU A 252 -2.63 24.98 -3.60
C LEU A 252 -1.80 25.29 -4.84
N GLY A 253 -2.08 24.66 -5.97
CA GLY A 253 -1.31 24.81 -7.22
C GLY A 253 0.07 24.20 -7.16
N ILE A 254 0.31 23.20 -6.34
CA ILE A 254 1.57 22.45 -6.32
C ILE A 254 1.58 21.52 -7.53
N LYS A 255 2.59 21.64 -8.37
CA LYS A 255 2.72 20.78 -9.56
C LYS A 255 2.86 19.32 -9.18
N GLN A 256 2.13 18.44 -9.87
CA GLN A 256 2.10 17.01 -9.61
C GLN A 256 2.50 16.20 -10.85
N ILE A 257 3.57 15.44 -10.74
CA ILE A 257 4.01 14.48 -11.77
C ILE A 257 3.80 13.06 -11.25
N TYR A 258 3.08 12.28 -12.02
CA TYR A 258 2.85 10.87 -11.72
C TYR A 258 3.75 9.99 -12.57
N ILE A 259 4.50 9.11 -11.91
CA ILE A 259 5.39 8.12 -12.54
C ILE A 259 4.82 6.74 -12.22
N SER A 260 4.17 6.13 -13.18
CA SER A 260 3.45 4.87 -13.00
C SER A 260 3.23 4.16 -14.33
N PRO A 261 3.11 2.82 -14.35
CA PRO A 261 2.88 2.05 -15.59
C PRO A 261 1.57 2.37 -16.29
N ASP A 262 0.57 2.79 -15.54
CA ASP A 262 -0.79 3.06 -16.00
C ASP A 262 -1.32 4.42 -15.54
N VAL A 263 -2.36 4.88 -16.20
CA VAL A 263 -3.14 6.02 -15.73
C VAL A 263 -4.17 5.53 -14.73
N ASN A 264 -3.75 5.50 -13.46
CA ASN A 264 -4.65 5.18 -12.36
C ASN A 264 -5.60 6.36 -12.02
N TYR A 265 -6.50 6.18 -11.06
CA TYR A 265 -7.48 7.23 -10.71
C TYR A 265 -6.83 8.49 -10.19
N ALA A 266 -5.83 8.38 -9.35
CA ALA A 266 -5.13 9.54 -8.80
C ALA A 266 -4.43 10.32 -9.91
N ASN A 267 -3.76 9.62 -10.81
CA ASN A 267 -3.13 10.21 -11.98
C ASN A 267 -4.16 10.93 -12.86
N ALA A 268 -5.28 10.28 -13.19
CA ALA A 268 -6.31 10.85 -14.02
C ALA A 268 -6.95 12.13 -13.44
N VAL A 269 -6.97 12.27 -12.12
CA VAL A 269 -7.62 13.40 -11.43
C VAL A 269 -6.66 14.54 -11.12
N HIS A 270 -5.41 14.23 -10.76
CA HIS A 270 -4.51 15.20 -10.14
C HIS A 270 -3.26 15.55 -10.95
N SER A 271 -2.89 14.73 -11.95
CA SER A 271 -1.60 14.92 -12.60
C SER A 271 -1.56 16.13 -13.54
N ASP A 272 -0.52 16.94 -13.40
CA ASP A 272 -0.10 17.89 -14.44
C ASP A 272 0.68 17.18 -15.55
N LYS A 273 1.32 16.05 -15.22
CA LYS A 273 2.06 15.23 -16.18
C LYS A 273 2.10 13.78 -15.71
N TRP A 274 1.89 12.87 -16.64
CA TRP A 274 2.13 11.45 -16.48
C TRP A 274 3.39 11.02 -17.24
N ILE A 275 4.21 10.23 -16.59
CA ILE A 275 5.40 9.59 -17.17
C ILE A 275 5.19 8.08 -17.06
N PRO A 276 4.85 7.40 -18.17
CA PRO A 276 4.74 5.95 -18.19
C PRO A 276 6.13 5.33 -18.03
N VAL A 277 6.26 4.39 -17.09
CA VAL A 277 7.47 3.63 -16.86
C VAL A 277 7.14 2.16 -16.92
N LEU A 278 7.97 1.34 -17.55
CA LEU A 278 7.78 -0.11 -17.56
C LEU A 278 7.94 -0.66 -16.14
N PRO A 279 7.09 -1.60 -15.70
CA PRO A 279 7.17 -2.18 -14.37
C PRO A 279 8.56 -2.75 -14.06
N ASN A 280 9.03 -2.53 -12.83
CA ASN A 280 10.35 -2.97 -12.31
C ASN A 280 11.58 -2.37 -13.00
N THR A 281 11.43 -1.25 -13.70
CA THR A 281 12.57 -0.58 -14.36
C THR A 281 12.90 0.77 -13.74
N ASP A 282 12.23 1.12 -12.67
CA ASP A 282 12.35 2.42 -11.98
C ASP A 282 13.78 2.72 -11.50
N ALA A 283 14.55 1.68 -11.15
CA ALA A 283 15.94 1.84 -10.77
C ALA A 283 16.77 2.48 -11.89
N ALA A 284 16.57 2.06 -13.14
CA ALA A 284 17.24 2.66 -14.29
C ALA A 284 16.85 4.12 -14.50
N LEU A 285 15.60 4.48 -14.22
CA LEU A 285 15.14 5.87 -14.29
C LEU A 285 15.82 6.75 -13.23
N TYR A 286 15.89 6.28 -11.97
CA TYR A 286 16.62 6.99 -10.91
C TYR A 286 18.11 7.17 -11.23
N LEU A 287 18.77 6.12 -11.71
CA LEU A 287 20.18 6.17 -12.09
C LEU A 287 20.46 7.19 -13.19
N ALA A 288 19.59 7.25 -14.20
CA ALA A 288 19.73 8.21 -15.29
C ALA A 288 19.47 9.67 -14.85
N ILE A 289 18.58 9.87 -13.89
CA ILE A 289 18.38 11.18 -13.26
C ILE A 289 19.63 11.58 -12.48
N ALA A 290 20.18 10.67 -11.68
CA ALA A 290 21.41 10.91 -10.92
C ALA A 290 22.60 11.20 -11.85
N TYR A 291 22.74 10.44 -12.96
CA TYR A 291 23.75 10.70 -13.99
C TYR A 291 23.66 12.15 -14.51
N GLN A 292 22.45 12.60 -14.84
CA GLN A 292 22.25 13.95 -15.35
C GLN A 292 22.67 15.01 -14.32
N TRP A 293 22.35 14.79 -13.05
CA TRP A 293 22.74 15.70 -11.97
C TRP A 293 24.26 15.75 -11.73
N PHE A 294 24.93 14.60 -11.73
CA PHE A 294 26.39 14.57 -11.63
C PHE A 294 27.04 15.28 -12.80
N LYS A 295 26.59 14.98 -14.02
CA LYS A 295 27.11 15.59 -15.25
C LYS A 295 26.94 17.12 -15.30
N GLU A 296 25.80 17.62 -14.83
CA GLU A 296 25.49 19.06 -14.87
C GLU A 296 25.89 19.78 -13.56
N GLY A 297 26.25 19.05 -12.53
CA GLY A 297 26.54 19.60 -11.22
C GLY A 297 25.33 20.21 -10.51
N THR A 298 24.12 19.75 -10.84
CA THR A 298 22.84 20.26 -10.33
C THR A 298 22.33 19.52 -9.11
N TYR A 299 23.21 18.99 -8.30
CA TYR A 299 22.91 18.37 -7.02
C TYR A 299 23.44 19.18 -5.84
N ASP A 300 22.92 18.96 -4.65
CA ASP A 300 23.29 19.69 -3.44
C ASP A 300 24.59 19.16 -2.82
N LYS A 301 25.73 19.65 -3.33
CA LYS A 301 27.06 19.20 -2.93
C LYS A 301 27.34 19.44 -1.45
N GLU A 302 26.94 20.59 -0.91
CA GLU A 302 27.16 20.91 0.49
C GLU A 302 26.33 20.05 1.42
N TYR A 303 25.10 19.73 1.03
CA TYR A 303 24.29 18.80 1.78
C TYR A 303 24.93 17.40 1.79
N LEU A 304 25.31 16.85 0.65
CA LEU A 304 25.92 15.52 0.57
C LEU A 304 27.21 15.45 1.38
N LYS A 305 28.05 16.47 1.34
CA LYS A 305 29.30 16.52 2.10
C LYS A 305 29.10 16.39 3.62
N THR A 306 27.96 16.84 4.13
CA THR A 306 27.67 16.88 5.57
C THR A 306 26.70 15.82 6.04
N HIS A 307 25.90 15.23 5.14
CA HIS A 307 24.81 14.32 5.47
C HIS A 307 24.91 12.94 4.79
N ALA A 308 25.89 12.73 3.92
CA ALA A 308 26.06 11.46 3.22
C ALA A 308 27.51 10.94 3.33
N TYR A 309 27.65 9.63 3.17
CA TYR A 309 28.92 8.93 3.10
C TYR A 309 28.94 8.03 1.88
N GLY A 310 30.09 7.92 1.19
CA GLY A 310 30.27 7.03 0.03
C GLY A 310 29.66 7.57 -1.26
N VAL A 311 29.46 8.87 -1.37
CA VAL A 311 28.89 9.52 -2.57
C VAL A 311 29.77 9.26 -3.79
N GLU A 312 31.09 9.24 -3.61
CA GLU A 312 32.10 8.97 -4.64
C GLU A 312 31.94 7.58 -5.29
N HIS A 313 31.57 6.58 -4.51
CA HIS A 313 31.30 5.24 -5.03
C HIS A 313 30.03 5.21 -5.88
N PHE A 314 29.01 5.91 -5.44
CA PHE A 314 27.78 6.03 -6.22
C PHE A 314 28.00 6.80 -7.51
N GLU A 315 28.75 7.89 -7.46
CA GLU A 315 29.14 8.67 -8.65
C GLU A 315 29.91 7.82 -9.65
N ALA A 316 30.96 7.12 -9.19
CA ALA A 316 31.76 6.21 -10.02
C ALA A 316 30.90 5.16 -10.74
N TYR A 317 30.00 4.53 -10.01
CA TYR A 317 29.06 3.56 -10.62
C TYR A 317 28.12 4.22 -11.65
N VAL A 318 27.54 5.36 -11.31
CA VAL A 318 26.59 6.06 -12.19
C VAL A 318 27.30 6.57 -13.46
N MET A 319 28.53 7.07 -13.31
CA MET A 319 29.33 7.56 -14.43
C MET A 319 29.96 6.45 -15.27
N GLY A 320 29.85 5.20 -14.83
CA GLY A 320 30.30 4.01 -15.57
C GLY A 320 31.79 3.67 -15.35
N GLU A 321 32.40 4.18 -14.30
CA GLU A 321 33.81 3.91 -13.98
C GLU A 321 34.02 2.48 -13.45
N GLU A 322 33.00 1.91 -12.81
CA GLU A 322 33.08 0.55 -12.24
C GLU A 322 32.79 -0.55 -13.27
N ASP A 323 31.82 -0.34 -14.16
CA ASP A 323 31.30 -1.38 -15.07
C ASP A 323 31.45 -1.02 -16.57
N GLY A 324 32.01 0.13 -16.87
CA GLY A 324 32.16 0.63 -18.24
C GLY A 324 30.86 1.13 -18.87
N ILE A 325 29.77 1.23 -18.11
CA ILE A 325 28.44 1.57 -18.61
C ILE A 325 27.91 2.85 -17.94
N PRO A 326 28.08 4.04 -18.51
CA PRO A 326 27.47 5.25 -18.00
C PRO A 326 25.94 5.15 -18.01
N LYS A 327 25.29 5.46 -16.90
CA LYS A 327 23.84 5.32 -16.72
C LYS A 327 23.08 6.54 -17.32
N THR A 328 23.37 6.84 -18.58
CA THR A 328 22.81 8.00 -19.28
C THR A 328 21.30 7.92 -19.46
N PRO A 329 20.61 9.03 -19.72
CA PRO A 329 19.22 9.00 -20.15
C PRO A 329 18.97 8.15 -21.39
N GLU A 330 19.92 8.10 -22.33
CA GLU A 330 19.90 7.27 -23.55
C GLU A 330 20.02 5.77 -23.20
N TRP A 331 20.83 5.40 -22.22
CA TRP A 331 20.93 4.05 -21.70
C TRP A 331 19.61 3.61 -21.04
N ALA A 332 19.00 4.49 -20.24
CA ALA A 332 17.78 4.16 -19.50
C ALA A 332 16.52 4.11 -20.38
N ALA A 333 16.48 4.86 -21.48
CA ALA A 333 15.29 4.98 -22.31
C ALA A 333 14.75 3.65 -22.85
N PRO A 334 15.55 2.76 -23.45
CA PRO A 334 15.05 1.46 -23.90
C PRO A 334 14.69 0.51 -22.73
N ILE A 335 15.26 0.68 -21.56
CA ILE A 335 14.98 -0.14 -20.37
C ILE A 335 13.64 0.27 -19.76
N THR A 336 13.43 1.57 -19.62
CA THR A 336 12.28 2.13 -18.88
C THR A 336 11.06 2.42 -19.77
N GLY A 337 11.25 2.48 -21.07
CA GLY A 337 10.25 2.98 -22.00
C GLY A 337 10.06 4.50 -21.94
N VAL A 338 10.79 5.21 -21.07
CA VAL A 338 10.72 6.68 -20.94
C VAL A 338 11.71 7.32 -21.89
N PRO A 339 11.28 8.20 -22.82
CA PRO A 339 12.21 8.86 -23.74
C PRO A 339 13.31 9.65 -23.01
N ALA A 340 14.54 9.57 -23.50
CA ALA A 340 15.69 10.25 -22.90
C ALA A 340 15.46 11.75 -22.65
N ARG A 341 14.80 12.43 -23.60
CA ARG A 341 14.40 13.85 -23.44
C ARG A 341 13.49 14.08 -22.22
N THR A 342 12.60 13.13 -21.92
CA THR A 342 11.69 13.20 -20.77
C THR A 342 12.46 12.99 -19.47
N ILE A 343 13.43 12.07 -19.48
CA ILE A 343 14.31 11.82 -18.30
C ILE A 343 15.12 13.08 -17.99
N LYS A 344 15.74 13.69 -19.00
CA LYS A 344 16.49 14.95 -18.84
C LYS A 344 15.61 16.08 -18.31
N ALA A 345 14.42 16.24 -18.89
CA ALA A 345 13.47 17.26 -18.43
C ALA A 345 13.02 17.04 -16.97
N LEU A 346 12.77 15.79 -16.58
CA LEU A 346 12.44 15.46 -15.19
C LEU A 346 13.61 15.75 -14.24
N ALA A 347 14.83 15.36 -14.60
CA ALA A 347 16.02 15.64 -13.82
C ALA A 347 16.23 17.14 -13.59
N SER A 348 16.14 17.93 -14.65
CA SER A 348 16.27 19.39 -14.58
C SER A 348 15.14 20.04 -13.77
N GLU A 349 13.90 19.59 -13.95
CA GLU A 349 12.77 20.14 -13.21
C GLU A 349 12.86 19.81 -11.71
N TRP A 350 13.26 18.58 -11.37
CA TRP A 350 13.46 18.19 -9.97
C TRP A 350 14.58 18.98 -9.31
N ALA A 351 15.72 19.12 -9.97
CA ALA A 351 16.84 19.92 -9.44
C ALA A 351 16.52 21.41 -9.24
N ALA A 352 15.60 21.95 -10.04
CA ALA A 352 15.21 23.36 -9.97
C ALA A 352 14.13 23.66 -8.92
N LYS A 353 13.52 22.65 -8.29
CA LYS A 353 12.35 22.81 -7.41
C LYS A 353 12.51 22.05 -6.11
N ARG A 354 11.96 22.61 -5.05
CA ARG A 354 11.81 21.89 -3.78
C ARG A 354 10.81 20.78 -3.99
N THR A 355 11.31 19.56 -4.01
CA THR A 355 10.54 18.40 -4.45
C THR A 355 10.29 17.44 -3.30
N THR A 356 9.04 17.01 -3.19
CA THR A 356 8.63 15.90 -2.32
C THR A 356 8.27 14.68 -3.16
N ILE A 357 8.84 13.52 -2.85
CA ILE A 357 8.38 12.24 -3.42
C ILE A 357 7.29 11.66 -2.54
N CYS A 358 6.18 11.32 -3.18
CA CYS A 358 5.06 10.61 -2.56
C CYS A 358 5.05 9.16 -3.01
N ILE A 359 5.19 8.24 -2.06
CA ILE A 359 5.14 6.80 -2.32
C ILE A 359 3.85 6.18 -1.83
N GLY A 360 3.36 5.21 -2.56
CA GLY A 360 2.15 4.46 -2.24
C GLY A 360 2.42 3.00 -1.91
N ASN A 361 1.37 2.30 -1.54
CA ASN A 361 1.43 0.88 -1.26
C ASN A 361 1.31 0.08 -2.56
N GLY A 362 2.40 -0.26 -3.16
CA GLY A 362 2.47 -0.99 -4.43
C GLY A 362 3.43 -0.38 -5.44
N GLY A 363 4.15 0.65 -5.03
CA GLY A 363 5.19 1.25 -5.86
C GLY A 363 6.40 0.34 -6.04
N PRO A 364 7.33 0.75 -6.91
CA PRO A 364 8.46 -0.09 -7.35
C PRO A 364 9.41 -0.50 -6.22
N GLY A 365 9.51 0.31 -5.18
CA GLY A 365 10.34 0.04 -4.00
C GLY A 365 9.70 -0.88 -2.96
N ILE A 366 8.54 -1.44 -3.24
CA ILE A 366 7.76 -2.25 -2.28
C ILE A 366 7.80 -3.72 -2.63
N ARG A 367 7.48 -4.06 -3.88
CA ARG A 367 7.26 -5.43 -4.36
C ARG A 367 7.91 -5.65 -5.71
N GLY A 368 8.13 -6.89 -6.01
CA GLY A 368 8.69 -7.32 -7.29
C GLY A 368 10.19 -7.66 -7.20
N PRO A 369 10.73 -8.21 -8.26
CA PRO A 369 12.15 -8.50 -8.33
C PRO A 369 12.99 -7.24 -8.13
N TYR A 370 14.00 -7.34 -7.29
CA TYR A 370 14.95 -6.25 -7.03
C TYR A 370 14.31 -4.94 -6.50
N ALA A 371 13.16 -5.02 -5.83
CA ALA A 371 12.48 -3.86 -5.26
C ALA A 371 13.33 -3.05 -4.27
N THR A 372 14.40 -3.63 -3.74
CA THR A 372 15.39 -2.95 -2.92
C THR A 372 16.11 -1.83 -3.65
N GLU A 373 16.38 -1.98 -4.95
CA GLU A 373 17.15 -1.00 -5.71
C GLU A 373 16.41 0.32 -5.93
N PRO A 374 15.15 0.35 -6.43
CA PRO A 374 14.43 1.61 -6.50
C PRO A 374 14.18 2.25 -5.12
N ALA A 375 14.04 1.47 -4.05
CA ALA A 375 13.91 2.01 -2.70
C ALA A 375 15.20 2.71 -2.23
N ARG A 376 16.37 2.12 -2.46
CA ARG A 376 17.69 2.72 -2.18
C ARG A 376 17.87 4.01 -2.98
N LEU A 377 17.67 3.92 -4.29
CA LEU A 377 17.88 5.03 -5.21
C LEU A 377 16.94 6.21 -4.95
N GLN A 378 15.72 5.96 -4.49
CA GLN A 378 14.81 7.02 -4.09
C GLN A 378 15.39 7.87 -2.96
N VAL A 379 15.93 7.23 -1.92
CA VAL A 379 16.55 7.94 -0.79
C VAL A 379 17.81 8.68 -1.26
N ILE A 380 18.63 8.03 -2.08
CA ILE A 380 19.86 8.64 -2.63
C ILE A 380 19.53 9.89 -3.46
N CYS A 381 18.59 9.79 -4.38
CA CYS A 381 18.18 10.93 -5.21
C CYS A 381 17.57 12.07 -4.39
N LEU A 382 16.79 11.74 -3.36
CA LEU A 382 16.32 12.77 -2.43
C LEU A 382 17.46 13.43 -1.67
N ALA A 383 18.44 12.67 -1.21
CA ALA A 383 19.63 13.20 -0.54
C ALA A 383 20.43 14.12 -1.48
N MET A 384 20.57 13.76 -2.77
CA MET A 384 21.20 14.61 -3.78
C MET A 384 20.50 15.97 -3.96
N GLN A 385 19.25 16.09 -3.53
CA GLN A 385 18.47 17.33 -3.59
C GLN A 385 18.13 17.90 -2.21
N GLY A 386 18.86 17.49 -1.16
CA GLY A 386 18.76 18.07 0.18
C GLY A 386 17.56 17.59 0.97
N LEU A 387 17.38 16.26 1.06
CA LEU A 387 16.31 15.63 1.86
C LEU A 387 16.25 16.20 3.28
N GLY A 388 15.04 16.61 3.69
CA GLY A 388 14.80 17.24 4.99
C GLY A 388 14.92 18.76 5.01
N LYS A 389 15.42 19.38 3.96
CA LYS A 389 15.27 20.83 3.76
C LYS A 389 13.79 21.18 3.54
N PRO A 390 13.36 22.41 3.86
CA PRO A 390 11.97 22.82 3.67
C PRO A 390 11.44 22.49 2.26
N GLY A 391 10.38 21.70 2.17
CA GLY A 391 9.76 21.26 0.93
C GLY A 391 10.43 20.07 0.22
N CYS A 392 11.53 19.55 0.74
CA CYS A 392 12.27 18.42 0.19
C CYS A 392 12.06 17.17 1.06
N ASN A 393 11.01 16.42 0.80
CA ASN A 393 10.58 15.36 1.68
C ASN A 393 10.39 14.03 0.97
N GLN A 394 10.39 12.97 1.76
CA GLN A 394 9.84 11.68 1.41
C GLN A 394 8.53 11.49 2.15
N SER A 395 7.44 11.45 1.41
CA SER A 395 6.10 11.30 1.98
C SER A 395 5.53 9.93 1.64
N LYS A 396 5.12 9.23 2.67
CA LYS A 396 4.43 7.98 2.57
C LYS A 396 2.93 8.23 2.56
N MET A 397 2.28 8.01 1.43
CA MET A 397 0.85 8.30 1.23
C MET A 397 -0.06 7.15 1.67
N ILE A 398 0.31 6.44 2.71
CA ILE A 398 -0.37 5.25 3.19
C ILE A 398 -0.31 5.12 4.70
N GLU A 399 -0.79 4.01 5.18
CA GLU A 399 -1.19 3.57 6.52
C GLU A 399 -0.54 4.20 7.73
N TRP A 400 0.75 4.36 7.70
CA TRP A 400 1.50 4.84 8.87
C TRP A 400 1.80 6.34 8.80
N GLY A 401 1.27 6.98 7.78
CA GLY A 401 1.96 8.11 7.19
C GLY A 401 1.90 9.38 7.97
N LEU A 402 0.86 9.75 8.62
CA LEU A 402 0.72 11.15 8.98
C LEU A 402 0.28 11.41 10.40
N LEU A 403 -0.20 10.40 11.09
CA LEU A 403 -0.83 10.57 12.40
C LEU A 403 -0.46 9.49 13.43
N ASP A 404 0.51 8.63 13.14
CA ASP A 404 0.80 7.48 14.00
C ASP A 404 1.59 7.79 15.28
N ASN A 405 1.93 9.04 15.50
CA ASN A 405 2.67 9.45 16.69
C ASN A 405 1.93 10.55 17.44
N PHE A 406 0.91 10.15 18.16
CA PHE A 406 0.32 10.95 19.21
C PHE A 406 0.95 10.64 20.56
#